data_b245d5e56d93f4315f52a221844af262
#
_entry.id   b245d5e56d93f4315f52a221844af262
#
_cell.length_a   1.000
_cell.length_b   1.000
_cell.length_c   1.000
_cell.angle_alpha   90.00
_cell.angle_beta   90.00
_cell.angle_gamma   90.00
#
_symmetry.space_group_name_H-M   'P 1'
#
loop_
_entity.id
_entity.type
_entity.pdbx_description
1 polymer ?
#
loop_
_entity_poly.entity_id
_entity_poly.type
_entity_poly.pdbx_seq_one_letter_code
_entity_poly.pdbx_strand_id
1 'polypeptide(L)'
;MNLLVLSRNPQLYSTSRLVLAARSRGHTVTVADPLEFRIVIAKGLPAMFLNDAPIGRTDLVLPRIGASITNYGLAVVRQFDMMGVPVLNNAVAIARSRDKLRAMQLLTKKQIDVPITVCARTPESVELSLKLVGGTPAIVKLQQGTQGIGTMIAETPQAVTSLLEALWAMGQDIVLQEYISEARGADLRAIVVGGRVVAAMRRQARAGEFRSNLHRGGSSQRVDLDKRYAQAAVAAAKVMGLEVAGVDLLEGKSGPKILEINSSPGLEGIERATSVDVAGAIIAHAERLLLRRTRRKNRKDEVIEGERRTTRMRESLIPIPVAGGKRVNLVRGA
;
A
#
# COMPACT_ATOMS: atom_id res chain seq x y z
N MET A 1 19.32 4.26 -11.82
CA MET A 1 18.14 5.11 -11.58
C MET A 1 18.35 6.00 -10.37
N ASN A 2 17.74 7.19 -10.40
CA ASN A 2 17.71 8.11 -9.26
C ASN A 2 16.47 7.80 -8.42
N LEU A 3 16.66 7.20 -7.25
CA LEU A 3 15.61 6.84 -6.31
C LEU A 3 15.45 7.92 -5.24
N LEU A 4 14.21 8.27 -4.94
CA LEU A 4 13.89 9.12 -3.80
C LEU A 4 13.13 8.29 -2.76
N VAL A 5 13.69 8.15 -1.57
CA VAL A 5 13.01 7.54 -0.43
C VAL A 5 12.41 8.64 0.43
N LEU A 6 11.09 8.67 0.54
CA LEU A 6 10.40 9.62 1.42
C LEU A 6 10.36 9.06 2.84
N SER A 7 11.23 9.56 3.72
CA SER A 7 11.35 9.09 5.09
C SER A 7 11.83 10.20 6.02
N ARG A 8 11.19 10.35 7.17
CA ARG A 8 11.55 11.33 8.20
C ARG A 8 12.87 11.02 8.93
N ASN A 9 13.30 9.78 8.88
CA ASN A 9 14.53 9.38 9.52
C ASN A 9 15.28 8.36 8.65
N PRO A 10 16.44 8.74 8.09
CA PRO A 10 17.24 7.86 7.25
C PRO A 10 17.89 6.70 8.03
N GLN A 11 18.00 6.81 9.37
CA GLN A 11 18.60 5.79 10.23
C GLN A 11 17.64 4.66 10.60
N LEU A 12 16.32 4.81 10.32
CA LEU A 12 15.38 3.71 10.53
C LEU A 12 15.83 2.48 9.75
N TYR A 13 15.82 1.31 10.39
CA TYR A 13 16.25 0.05 9.80
C TYR A 13 15.73 -0.14 8.36
N SER A 14 14.42 -0.02 8.16
CA SER A 14 13.81 -0.22 6.85
C SER A 14 14.28 0.80 5.81
N THR A 15 14.51 2.06 6.20
CA THR A 15 15.03 3.10 5.31
C THR A 15 16.47 2.79 4.93
N SER A 16 17.33 2.52 5.92
CA SER A 16 18.75 2.17 5.70
C SER A 16 18.89 0.93 4.82
N ARG A 17 18.08 -0.11 5.05
CA ARG A 17 18.10 -1.33 4.23
C ARG A 17 17.74 -1.06 2.76
N LEU A 18 16.70 -0.24 2.51
CA LEU A 18 16.33 0.14 1.15
C LEU A 18 17.43 0.96 0.46
N VAL A 19 18.07 1.89 1.18
CA VAL A 19 19.20 2.66 0.66
C VAL A 19 20.38 1.76 0.32
N LEU A 20 20.77 0.86 1.23
CA LEU A 20 21.86 -0.10 0.99
C LEU A 20 21.55 -1.02 -0.19
N ALA A 21 20.36 -1.62 -0.23
CA ALA A 21 19.95 -2.50 -1.33
C ALA A 21 19.92 -1.77 -2.68
N ALA A 22 19.51 -0.51 -2.72
CA ALA A 22 19.53 0.27 -3.95
C ALA A 22 20.97 0.63 -4.39
N ARG A 23 21.80 1.08 -3.47
CA ARG A 23 23.21 1.42 -3.77
C ARG A 23 24.02 0.22 -4.23
N SER A 24 23.85 -0.96 -3.60
CA SER A 24 24.52 -2.19 -4.01
C SER A 24 24.13 -2.64 -5.43
N ARG A 25 23.01 -2.16 -5.95
CA ARG A 25 22.54 -2.40 -7.32
C ARG A 25 22.89 -1.23 -8.29
N GLY A 26 23.78 -0.32 -7.88
CA GLY A 26 24.27 0.78 -8.72
C GLY A 26 23.27 1.96 -8.87
N HIS A 27 22.35 2.14 -7.93
CA HIS A 27 21.41 3.25 -7.97
C HIS A 27 21.85 4.43 -7.12
N THR A 28 21.56 5.66 -7.57
CA THR A 28 21.68 6.87 -6.76
C THR A 28 20.44 6.98 -5.88
N VAL A 29 20.62 7.23 -4.58
CA VAL A 29 19.52 7.29 -3.61
C VAL A 29 19.58 8.58 -2.80
N THR A 30 18.51 9.33 -2.83
CA THR A 30 18.25 10.46 -1.94
C THR A 30 17.19 10.06 -0.91
N VAL A 31 17.39 10.42 0.35
CA VAL A 31 16.37 10.30 1.40
C VAL A 31 15.96 11.71 1.79
N ALA A 32 14.64 11.97 1.81
CA ALA A 32 14.12 13.28 2.18
C ALA A 32 12.89 13.15 3.08
N ASP A 33 12.76 14.06 4.04
CA ASP A 33 11.57 14.16 4.87
C ASP A 33 10.41 14.72 4.01
N PRO A 34 9.24 14.02 3.95
CA PRO A 34 8.07 14.56 3.27
C PRO A 34 7.68 15.97 3.72
N LEU A 35 7.99 16.36 4.94
CA LEU A 35 7.63 17.70 5.47
C LEU A 35 8.51 18.83 4.94
N GLU A 36 9.66 18.52 4.32
CA GLU A 36 10.57 19.50 3.71
C GLU A 36 10.17 19.88 2.28
N PHE A 37 9.19 19.20 1.72
CA PHE A 37 8.71 19.52 0.37
C PHE A 37 7.73 20.69 0.37
N ARG A 38 7.84 21.55 -0.64
CA ARG A 38 6.84 22.56 -0.99
C ARG A 38 6.15 22.17 -2.28
N ILE A 39 4.82 22.08 -2.23
CA ILE A 39 3.99 21.74 -3.38
C ILE A 39 3.53 23.03 -4.03
N VAL A 40 3.79 23.18 -5.33
CA VAL A 40 3.28 24.30 -6.11
C VAL A 40 2.11 23.83 -6.96
N ILE A 41 0.95 24.47 -6.76
CA ILE A 41 -0.26 24.21 -7.50
C ILE A 41 -0.52 25.41 -8.41
N ALA A 42 -0.18 25.26 -9.69
CA ALA A 42 -0.42 26.27 -10.71
C ALA A 42 -0.92 25.62 -11.99
N LYS A 43 -1.67 26.39 -12.80
CA LYS A 43 -2.26 25.88 -14.06
C LYS A 43 -1.18 25.35 -15.00
N GLY A 44 -1.26 24.06 -15.32
CA GLY A 44 -0.38 23.40 -16.29
C GLY A 44 1.06 23.13 -15.80
N LEU A 45 1.37 23.47 -14.56
CA LEU A 45 2.74 23.33 -14.03
C LEU A 45 2.75 22.71 -12.62
N PRO A 46 2.49 21.40 -12.49
CA PRO A 46 2.71 20.73 -11.20
C PRO A 46 4.21 20.73 -10.89
N ALA A 47 4.60 21.42 -9.82
CA ALA A 47 6.01 21.51 -9.43
C ALA A 47 6.18 21.23 -7.93
N MET A 48 7.40 20.82 -7.56
CA MET A 48 7.80 20.65 -6.16
C MET A 48 9.21 21.18 -5.92
N PHE A 49 9.41 21.66 -4.71
CA PHE A 49 10.70 22.09 -4.21
C PHE A 49 11.05 21.27 -2.97
N LEU A 50 12.32 20.97 -2.83
CA LEU A 50 12.92 20.38 -1.62
C LEU A 50 13.98 21.36 -1.12
N ASN A 51 13.82 21.86 0.12
CA ASN A 51 14.74 22.82 0.73
C ASN A 51 15.07 24.01 -0.22
N ASP A 52 14.04 24.69 -0.71
CA ASP A 52 14.12 25.87 -1.59
C ASP A 52 14.67 25.63 -3.01
N ALA A 53 15.09 24.42 -3.35
CA ALA A 53 15.52 24.05 -4.68
C ALA A 53 14.46 23.24 -5.43
N PRO A 54 14.29 23.43 -6.74
CA PRO A 54 13.47 22.54 -7.56
C PRO A 54 13.94 21.09 -7.39
N ILE A 55 12.99 20.16 -7.33
CA ILE A 55 13.36 18.76 -7.19
C ILE A 55 14.14 18.29 -8.42
N GLY A 56 15.27 17.64 -8.19
CA GLY A 56 16.11 17.08 -9.24
C GLY A 56 15.46 15.88 -9.94
N ARG A 57 16.13 15.37 -10.98
CA ARG A 57 15.67 14.18 -11.71
C ARG A 57 15.44 13.01 -10.75
N THR A 58 14.20 12.56 -10.71
CA THR A 58 13.77 11.41 -9.90
C THR A 58 13.10 10.40 -10.83
N ASP A 59 13.66 9.19 -10.87
CA ASP A 59 13.15 8.11 -11.73
C ASP A 59 12.04 7.31 -11.02
N LEU A 60 12.09 7.19 -9.67
CA LEU A 60 11.08 6.50 -8.86
C LEU A 60 11.11 6.99 -7.41
N VAL A 61 9.93 7.08 -6.81
CA VAL A 61 9.73 7.44 -5.39
C VAL A 61 9.33 6.20 -4.59
N LEU A 62 9.96 6.02 -3.43
CA LEU A 62 9.64 4.98 -2.44
C LEU A 62 9.08 5.64 -1.16
N PRO A 63 7.75 5.72 -0.97
CA PRO A 63 7.16 6.30 0.22
C PRO A 63 7.34 5.41 1.45
N ARG A 64 7.94 5.98 2.50
CA ARG A 64 8.02 5.40 3.86
C ARG A 64 7.34 6.34 4.85
N ILE A 65 6.09 6.70 4.55
CA ILE A 65 5.31 7.68 5.30
C ILE A 65 4.82 7.06 6.60
N GLY A 66 5.10 7.71 7.71
CA GLY A 66 4.59 7.35 9.04
C GLY A 66 3.12 7.78 9.24
N ALA A 67 2.47 7.24 10.28
CA ALA A 67 1.08 7.57 10.59
C ALA A 67 0.89 9.05 10.95
N SER A 68 1.83 9.64 11.67
CA SER A 68 1.78 11.03 12.16
C SER A 68 1.76 12.10 11.08
N ILE A 69 2.21 11.77 9.85
CA ILE A 69 2.28 12.70 8.73
C ILE A 69 1.47 12.23 7.51
N THR A 70 0.49 11.36 7.73
CA THR A 70 -0.24 10.71 6.62
C THR A 70 -0.83 11.72 5.64
N ASN A 71 -1.50 12.77 6.12
CA ASN A 71 -2.19 13.72 5.24
C ASN A 71 -1.23 14.47 4.32
N TYR A 72 -0.18 15.08 4.90
CA TYR A 72 0.80 15.81 4.10
C TYR A 72 1.68 14.89 3.26
N GLY A 73 2.10 13.76 3.82
CA GLY A 73 2.86 12.75 3.09
C GLY A 73 2.10 12.22 1.86
N LEU A 74 0.79 12.01 1.97
CA LEU A 74 -0.04 11.63 0.82
C LEU A 74 -0.17 12.76 -0.20
N ALA A 75 -0.19 14.03 0.22
CA ALA A 75 -0.18 15.16 -0.70
C ALA A 75 1.11 15.19 -1.52
N VAL A 76 2.27 15.00 -0.87
CA VAL A 76 3.58 14.89 -1.54
C VAL A 76 3.59 13.71 -2.53
N VAL A 77 3.12 12.53 -2.13
CA VAL A 77 3.08 11.36 -3.01
C VAL A 77 2.17 11.60 -4.23
N ARG A 78 0.98 12.20 -4.02
CA ARG A 78 0.07 12.56 -5.12
C ARG A 78 0.70 13.55 -6.09
N GLN A 79 1.48 14.51 -5.58
CA GLN A 79 2.16 15.47 -6.44
C GLN A 79 3.18 14.79 -7.35
N PHE A 80 3.95 13.82 -6.86
CA PHE A 80 4.83 13.01 -7.71
C PHE A 80 4.06 12.25 -8.79
N ASP A 81 2.92 11.63 -8.43
CA ASP A 81 2.05 10.98 -9.42
C ASP A 81 1.59 11.97 -10.51
N MET A 82 1.19 13.21 -10.14
CA MET A 82 0.76 14.26 -11.07
C MET A 82 1.91 14.77 -11.95
N MET A 83 3.12 14.80 -11.43
CA MET A 83 4.34 15.11 -12.20
C MET A 83 4.78 13.94 -13.11
N GLY A 84 4.07 12.83 -13.09
CA GLY A 84 4.37 11.66 -13.90
C GLY A 84 5.52 10.80 -13.38
N VAL A 85 6.03 11.09 -12.17
CA VAL A 85 7.08 10.29 -11.53
C VAL A 85 6.47 9.01 -10.95
N PRO A 86 6.98 7.83 -11.27
CA PRO A 86 6.52 6.56 -10.69
C PRO A 86 6.67 6.54 -9.17
N VAL A 87 5.65 6.04 -8.48
CA VAL A 87 5.65 5.91 -7.02
C VAL A 87 5.31 4.49 -6.61
N LEU A 88 6.06 3.92 -5.70
CA LEU A 88 5.90 2.55 -5.20
C LEU A 88 5.80 2.55 -3.65
N ASN A 89 4.61 2.51 -3.05
CA ASN A 89 3.24 2.45 -3.56
C ASN A 89 2.65 3.85 -3.86
N ASN A 90 1.65 3.91 -4.73
CA ASN A 90 0.95 5.16 -5.05
C ASN A 90 0.05 5.66 -3.90
N ALA A 91 -0.32 6.93 -3.95
CA ALA A 91 -1.07 7.60 -2.87
C ALA A 91 -2.44 6.98 -2.61
N VAL A 92 -3.14 6.52 -3.65
CA VAL A 92 -4.48 5.90 -3.50
C VAL A 92 -4.39 4.58 -2.75
N ALA A 93 -3.41 3.75 -3.09
CA ALA A 93 -3.18 2.47 -2.43
C ALA A 93 -2.78 2.65 -0.96
N ILE A 94 -1.89 3.63 -0.68
CA ILE A 94 -1.51 3.98 0.68
C ILE A 94 -2.72 4.46 1.49
N ALA A 95 -3.52 5.37 0.95
CA ALA A 95 -4.70 5.90 1.63
C ALA A 95 -5.73 4.80 1.97
N ARG A 96 -5.99 3.89 1.00
CA ARG A 96 -6.91 2.74 1.22
C ARG A 96 -6.44 1.82 2.34
N SER A 97 -5.16 1.52 2.41
CA SER A 97 -4.61 0.62 3.42
C SER A 97 -4.54 1.25 4.82
N ARG A 98 -4.54 2.57 4.91
CA ARG A 98 -4.50 3.29 6.19
C ARG A 98 -5.87 3.49 6.83
N ASP A 99 -6.91 3.49 6.04
CA ASP A 99 -8.29 3.49 6.51
C ASP A 99 -8.72 2.04 6.77
N LYS A 100 -8.70 1.64 8.04
CA LYS A 100 -9.01 0.25 8.47
C LYS A 100 -10.40 -0.18 8.04
N LEU A 101 -11.39 0.68 8.21
CA LEU A 101 -12.78 0.36 7.85
C LEU A 101 -12.92 0.19 6.33
N ARG A 102 -12.36 1.13 5.58
CA ARG A 102 -12.36 1.05 4.11
C ARG A 102 -11.61 -0.19 3.60
N ALA A 103 -10.50 -0.54 4.23
CA ALA A 103 -9.76 -1.76 3.88
C ALA A 103 -10.64 -2.99 4.06
N MET A 104 -11.31 -3.15 5.20
CA MET A 104 -12.24 -4.27 5.45
C MET A 104 -13.40 -4.29 4.44
N GLN A 105 -14.03 -3.16 4.15
CA GLN A 105 -15.09 -3.04 3.15
C GLN A 105 -14.62 -3.48 1.75
N LEU A 106 -13.41 -3.09 1.34
CA LEU A 106 -12.86 -3.47 0.04
C LEU A 106 -12.53 -4.97 -0.03
N LEU A 107 -11.99 -5.54 1.04
CA LEU A 107 -11.67 -6.96 1.12
C LEU A 107 -12.93 -7.81 1.06
N THR A 108 -13.93 -7.52 1.90
CA THR A 108 -15.19 -8.27 1.95
C THR A 108 -15.97 -8.18 0.64
N LYS A 109 -15.99 -7.01 -0.02
CA LYS A 109 -16.56 -6.86 -1.36
C LYS A 109 -15.90 -7.79 -2.39
N LYS A 110 -14.65 -8.21 -2.16
CA LYS A 110 -13.91 -9.14 -3.01
C LYS A 110 -13.88 -10.56 -2.45
N GLN A 111 -14.76 -10.86 -1.49
CA GLN A 111 -14.90 -12.17 -0.87
C GLN A 111 -13.61 -12.68 -0.20
N ILE A 112 -12.78 -11.75 0.28
CA ILE A 112 -11.62 -12.07 1.10
C ILE A 112 -12.05 -12.06 2.55
N ASP A 113 -11.77 -13.15 3.25
CA ASP A 113 -12.20 -13.33 4.64
C ASP A 113 -11.44 -12.42 5.61
N VAL A 114 -12.18 -11.81 6.51
CA VAL A 114 -11.70 -10.92 7.57
C VAL A 114 -12.42 -11.27 8.87
N PRO A 115 -11.90 -10.99 10.05
CA PRO A 115 -12.71 -11.09 11.27
C PRO A 115 -13.96 -10.22 11.16
N ILE A 116 -15.12 -10.73 11.57
CA ILE A 116 -16.36 -9.97 11.55
C ILE A 116 -16.15 -8.65 12.26
N THR A 117 -16.46 -7.56 11.59
CA THR A 117 -16.18 -6.20 12.07
C THR A 117 -17.46 -5.37 12.00
N VAL A 118 -17.85 -4.80 13.13
CA VAL A 118 -19.03 -3.94 13.26
C VAL A 118 -18.55 -2.53 13.65
N CYS A 119 -19.07 -1.53 12.97
CA CYS A 119 -18.91 -0.13 13.31
C CYS A 119 -20.26 0.43 13.74
N ALA A 120 -20.36 0.90 14.97
CA ALA A 120 -21.56 1.49 15.55
C ALA A 120 -21.18 2.74 16.33
N ARG A 121 -22.14 3.66 16.53
CA ARG A 121 -21.90 4.96 17.15
C ARG A 121 -22.86 5.28 18.28
N THR A 122 -23.74 4.35 18.61
CA THR A 122 -24.75 4.57 19.64
C THR A 122 -24.76 3.42 20.66
N PRO A 123 -24.97 3.71 21.95
CA PRO A 123 -25.03 2.69 23.01
C PRO A 123 -26.09 1.62 22.74
N GLU A 124 -27.23 1.98 22.14
CA GLU A 124 -28.34 1.06 21.85
C GLU A 124 -27.94 -0.04 20.86
N SER A 125 -26.88 0.20 20.07
CA SER A 125 -26.38 -0.76 19.09
C SER A 125 -25.41 -1.81 19.66
N VAL A 126 -25.00 -1.69 20.93
CA VAL A 126 -23.95 -2.55 21.53
C VAL A 126 -24.36 -4.01 21.58
N GLU A 127 -25.58 -4.32 22.04
CA GLU A 127 -26.06 -5.70 22.15
C GLU A 127 -26.12 -6.40 20.78
N LEU A 128 -26.66 -5.73 19.78
CA LEU A 128 -26.71 -6.27 18.42
C LEU A 128 -25.30 -6.42 17.85
N SER A 129 -24.41 -5.43 18.07
CA SER A 129 -23.03 -5.47 17.60
C SER A 129 -22.27 -6.65 18.19
N LEU A 130 -22.46 -6.94 19.49
CA LEU A 130 -21.89 -8.10 20.15
C LEU A 130 -22.38 -9.41 19.54
N LYS A 131 -23.69 -9.54 19.33
CA LYS A 131 -24.27 -10.74 18.68
C LYS A 131 -23.66 -10.95 17.28
N LEU A 132 -23.49 -9.87 16.51
CA LEU A 132 -22.94 -9.94 15.15
C LEU A 132 -21.48 -10.39 15.13
N VAL A 133 -20.65 -9.97 16.10
CA VAL A 133 -19.23 -10.39 16.16
C VAL A 133 -19.02 -11.74 16.87
N GLY A 134 -20.10 -12.43 17.25
CA GLY A 134 -20.03 -13.76 17.88
C GLY A 134 -19.95 -13.74 19.40
N GLY A 135 -20.23 -12.59 20.06
CA GLY A 135 -20.22 -12.45 21.51
C GLY A 135 -18.87 -12.03 22.08
N THR A 136 -18.63 -12.40 23.35
CA THR A 136 -17.35 -12.14 24.04
C THR A 136 -16.53 -13.42 24.19
N PRO A 137 -15.19 -13.35 24.23
CA PRO A 137 -14.41 -12.10 24.16
C PRO A 137 -14.50 -11.41 22.80
N ALA A 138 -14.44 -10.08 22.79
CA ALA A 138 -14.48 -9.27 21.57
C ALA A 138 -13.31 -8.27 21.56
N ILE A 139 -12.92 -7.86 20.35
CA ILE A 139 -11.82 -6.90 20.16
C ILE A 139 -12.42 -5.52 19.86
N VAL A 140 -12.06 -4.54 20.68
CA VAL A 140 -12.36 -3.12 20.47
C VAL A 140 -11.12 -2.45 19.89
N LYS A 141 -11.27 -1.75 18.76
CA LYS A 141 -10.16 -1.05 18.10
C LYS A 141 -10.52 0.40 17.81
N LEU A 142 -9.57 1.30 18.05
CA LEU A 142 -9.63 2.63 17.48
C LEU A 142 -9.41 2.56 15.96
N GLN A 143 -10.19 3.31 15.19
CA GLN A 143 -9.97 3.42 13.73
C GLN A 143 -8.59 4.02 13.41
N GLN A 144 -8.17 5.01 14.20
CA GLN A 144 -6.85 5.61 14.12
C GLN A 144 -5.94 5.01 15.21
N GLY A 145 -4.91 4.30 14.82
CA GLY A 145 -3.95 3.68 15.72
C GLY A 145 -2.96 2.80 14.96
N THR A 146 -1.73 2.70 15.46
CA THR A 146 -0.66 1.88 14.88
C THR A 146 -0.02 1.02 15.96
N GLN A 147 0.68 -0.05 15.56
CA GLN A 147 1.45 -0.91 16.46
C GLN A 147 0.65 -1.54 17.61
N GLY A 148 -0.65 -1.78 17.41
CA GLY A 148 -1.53 -2.33 18.44
C GLY A 148 -1.93 -1.33 19.54
N ILE A 149 -1.60 -0.03 19.37
CA ILE A 149 -2.12 1.03 20.25
C ILE A 149 -3.60 1.22 19.91
N GLY A 150 -4.46 1.27 20.94
CA GLY A 150 -5.92 1.38 20.76
C GLY A 150 -6.59 0.07 20.34
N THR A 151 -5.94 -1.08 20.55
CA THR A 151 -6.56 -2.41 20.43
C THR A 151 -6.71 -3.01 21.81
N MET A 152 -7.93 -3.34 22.20
CA MET A 152 -8.30 -3.85 23.52
C MET A 152 -9.11 -5.13 23.37
N ILE A 153 -8.95 -6.06 24.30
CA ILE A 153 -9.85 -7.23 24.42
C ILE A 153 -10.85 -6.96 25.54
N ALA A 154 -12.11 -7.26 25.30
CA ALA A 154 -13.15 -7.19 26.31
C ALA A 154 -13.77 -8.58 26.49
N GLU A 155 -13.65 -9.11 27.69
CA GLU A 155 -14.01 -10.49 28.00
C GLU A 155 -15.48 -10.66 28.42
N THR A 156 -16.13 -9.56 28.78
CA THR A 156 -17.55 -9.56 29.20
C THR A 156 -18.37 -8.52 28.45
N PRO A 157 -19.68 -8.70 28.28
CA PRO A 157 -20.54 -7.70 27.67
C PRO A 157 -20.48 -6.33 28.35
N GLN A 158 -20.41 -6.33 29.68
CA GLN A 158 -20.29 -5.09 30.48
C GLN A 158 -18.99 -4.35 30.15
N ALA A 159 -17.87 -5.09 30.04
CA ALA A 159 -16.59 -4.48 29.65
C ALA A 159 -16.65 -3.87 28.24
N VAL A 160 -17.32 -4.53 27.29
CA VAL A 160 -17.55 -3.97 25.96
C VAL A 160 -18.34 -2.67 26.04
N THR A 161 -19.49 -2.67 26.73
CA THR A 161 -20.34 -1.48 26.88
C THR A 161 -19.56 -0.32 27.47
N SER A 162 -18.91 -0.53 28.61
CA SER A 162 -18.12 0.52 29.31
C SER A 162 -16.99 1.08 28.44
N LEU A 163 -16.28 0.21 27.69
CA LEU A 163 -15.21 0.66 26.78
C LEU A 163 -15.77 1.49 25.60
N LEU A 164 -16.87 1.05 25.01
CA LEU A 164 -17.49 1.75 23.89
C LEU A 164 -18.03 3.11 24.31
N GLU A 165 -18.74 3.18 25.45
CA GLU A 165 -19.27 4.44 26.00
C GLU A 165 -18.15 5.44 26.30
N ALA A 166 -17.10 5.01 26.98
CA ALA A 166 -15.95 5.84 27.31
C ALA A 166 -15.25 6.38 26.06
N LEU A 167 -15.04 5.53 25.05
CA LEU A 167 -14.36 5.95 23.81
C LEU A 167 -15.25 6.88 22.97
N TRP A 168 -16.57 6.66 22.91
CA TRP A 168 -17.49 7.56 22.22
C TRP A 168 -17.59 8.92 22.92
N ALA A 169 -17.62 8.93 24.25
CA ALA A 169 -17.58 10.18 25.02
C ALA A 169 -16.31 11.01 24.73
N MET A 170 -15.19 10.33 24.40
CA MET A 170 -13.95 10.96 23.96
C MET A 170 -13.93 11.32 22.47
N GLY A 171 -15.03 11.14 21.74
CA GLY A 171 -15.13 11.43 20.30
C GLY A 171 -14.35 10.47 19.42
N GLN A 172 -14.02 9.26 19.92
CA GLN A 172 -13.22 8.30 19.14
C GLN A 172 -14.08 7.49 18.19
N ASP A 173 -13.58 7.31 16.96
CA ASP A 173 -14.13 6.34 16.01
C ASP A 173 -13.58 4.95 16.33
N ILE A 174 -14.48 4.02 16.58
CA ILE A 174 -14.16 2.66 17.02
C ILE A 174 -14.83 1.61 16.15
N VAL A 175 -14.22 0.42 16.14
CA VAL A 175 -14.80 -0.79 15.58
C VAL A 175 -14.78 -1.90 16.63
N LEU A 176 -15.85 -2.68 16.68
CA LEU A 176 -15.94 -3.94 17.41
C LEU A 176 -15.66 -5.07 16.42
N GLN A 177 -14.81 -6.02 16.84
CA GLN A 177 -14.36 -7.09 15.94
C GLN A 177 -14.38 -8.44 16.65
N GLU A 178 -14.70 -9.48 15.88
CA GLU A 178 -14.64 -10.88 16.27
C GLU A 178 -13.26 -11.21 16.86
N TYR A 179 -13.24 -11.90 17.99
CA TYR A 179 -12.02 -12.47 18.55
C TYR A 179 -11.79 -13.87 17.95
N ILE A 180 -10.66 -14.03 17.29
CA ILE A 180 -10.28 -15.31 16.67
C ILE A 180 -9.49 -16.14 17.68
N SER A 181 -10.18 -17.00 18.41
CA SER A 181 -9.61 -17.81 19.49
C SER A 181 -8.58 -18.83 18.98
N GLU A 182 -8.74 -19.31 17.75
CA GLU A 182 -7.85 -20.26 17.10
C GLU A 182 -6.43 -19.69 16.91
N ALA A 183 -6.33 -18.37 16.75
CA ALA A 183 -5.05 -17.68 16.59
C ALA A 183 -4.16 -17.72 17.87
N ARG A 184 -4.75 -17.93 19.07
CA ARG A 184 -4.05 -18.09 20.34
C ARG A 184 -2.96 -17.03 20.61
N GLY A 185 -3.26 -15.76 20.30
CA GLY A 185 -2.31 -14.66 20.43
C GLY A 185 -1.17 -14.68 19.40
N ALA A 186 -1.31 -15.46 18.34
CA ALA A 186 -0.38 -15.46 17.21
C ALA A 186 -0.99 -14.79 15.98
N ASP A 187 -0.14 -14.30 15.11
CA ASP A 187 -0.50 -13.92 13.74
C ASP A 187 0.61 -14.30 12.76
N LEU A 188 0.24 -14.29 11.49
CA LEU A 188 1.15 -14.50 10.37
C LEU A 188 1.35 -13.17 9.66
N ARG A 189 2.60 -12.76 9.47
CA ARG A 189 2.93 -11.60 8.64
C ARG A 189 3.58 -12.06 7.34
N ALA A 190 2.92 -11.77 6.21
CA ALA A 190 3.44 -11.98 4.88
C ALA A 190 3.90 -10.66 4.27
N ILE A 191 5.10 -10.61 3.68
CA ILE A 191 5.51 -9.49 2.83
C ILE A 191 5.26 -9.86 1.38
N VAL A 192 4.39 -9.08 0.76
CA VAL A 192 4.04 -9.19 -0.67
C VAL A 192 4.81 -8.13 -1.44
N VAL A 193 5.51 -8.54 -2.50
CA VAL A 193 6.22 -7.65 -3.42
C VAL A 193 5.91 -8.07 -4.85
N GLY A 194 5.33 -7.17 -5.64
CA GLY A 194 5.02 -7.43 -7.04
C GLY A 194 4.11 -8.64 -7.27
N GLY A 195 3.11 -8.81 -6.39
CA GLY A 195 2.13 -9.89 -6.50
C GLY A 195 2.63 -11.27 -6.04
N ARG A 196 3.70 -11.34 -5.25
CA ARG A 196 4.24 -12.59 -4.67
C ARG A 196 4.63 -12.39 -3.22
N VAL A 197 4.39 -13.38 -2.38
CA VAL A 197 4.95 -13.44 -1.03
C VAL A 197 6.45 -13.70 -1.14
N VAL A 198 7.27 -12.80 -0.61
CA VAL A 198 8.75 -12.90 -0.62
C VAL A 198 9.30 -13.40 0.71
N ALA A 199 8.60 -13.13 1.80
CA ALA A 199 8.96 -13.61 3.14
C ALA A 199 7.70 -13.71 3.99
N ALA A 200 7.67 -14.64 4.94
CA ALA A 200 6.63 -14.75 5.93
C ALA A 200 7.19 -15.16 7.29
N MET A 201 6.56 -14.63 8.35
CA MET A 201 6.89 -15.00 9.73
C MET A 201 5.61 -15.19 10.55
N ARG A 202 5.67 -16.06 11.51
CA ARG A 202 4.71 -16.17 12.61
C ARG A 202 5.19 -15.28 13.76
N ARG A 203 4.30 -14.45 14.28
CA ARG A 203 4.56 -13.67 15.49
C ARG A 203 3.72 -14.27 16.60
N GLN A 204 4.29 -14.39 17.79
CA GLN A 204 3.62 -14.89 18.97
C GLN A 204 3.68 -13.86 20.09
N ALA A 205 2.55 -13.53 20.67
CA ALA A 205 2.46 -12.70 21.85
C ALA A 205 3.15 -13.39 23.04
N ARG A 206 3.73 -12.62 23.95
CA ARG A 206 4.21 -13.13 25.23
C ARG A 206 3.04 -13.62 26.08
N ALA A 207 3.31 -14.47 27.07
CA ALA A 207 2.30 -14.93 28.02
C ALA A 207 1.55 -13.74 28.66
N GLY A 208 0.21 -13.83 28.71
CA GLY A 208 -0.67 -12.78 29.23
C GLY A 208 -0.94 -11.60 28.28
N GLU A 209 -0.41 -11.61 27.06
CA GLU A 209 -0.70 -10.61 26.04
C GLU A 209 -1.38 -11.29 24.82
N PHE A 210 -2.38 -10.65 24.25
CA PHE A 210 -3.07 -11.16 23.05
C PHE A 210 -2.55 -10.55 21.75
N ARG A 211 -1.79 -9.45 21.82
CA ARG A 211 -1.22 -8.75 20.67
C ARG A 211 0.18 -9.29 20.37
N SER A 212 0.34 -9.85 19.19
CA SER A 212 1.58 -10.48 18.68
C SER A 212 2.68 -9.51 18.24
N ASN A 213 2.49 -8.19 18.41
CA ASN A 213 3.42 -7.17 17.98
C ASN A 213 4.81 -7.31 18.62
N LEU A 214 5.88 -7.38 17.81
CA LEU A 214 7.27 -7.54 18.30
C LEU A 214 7.72 -6.43 19.25
N HIS A 215 7.25 -5.19 19.05
CA HIS A 215 7.52 -4.06 19.94
C HIS A 215 6.95 -4.22 21.35
N ARG A 216 6.07 -5.20 21.57
CA ARG A 216 5.50 -5.56 22.88
C ARG A 216 6.17 -6.79 23.51
N GLY A 217 7.33 -7.18 23.00
CA GLY A 217 8.08 -8.34 23.51
C GLY A 217 7.59 -9.68 22.96
N GLY A 218 6.82 -9.67 21.88
CA GLY A 218 6.47 -10.90 21.14
C GLY A 218 7.70 -11.52 20.48
N SER A 219 7.63 -12.81 20.21
CA SER A 219 8.63 -13.55 19.43
C SER A 219 8.22 -13.66 17.96
N SER A 220 9.21 -13.95 17.11
CA SER A 220 8.96 -14.21 15.69
C SER A 220 9.81 -15.36 15.18
N GLN A 221 9.25 -16.14 14.27
CA GLN A 221 9.95 -17.22 13.58
C GLN A 221 9.55 -17.26 12.11
N ARG A 222 10.46 -17.70 11.26
CA ARG A 222 10.17 -17.97 9.85
C ARG A 222 9.05 -19.00 9.72
N VAL A 223 8.18 -18.81 8.75
CA VAL A 223 7.15 -19.79 8.38
C VAL A 223 7.05 -19.86 6.85
N ASP A 224 6.88 -21.08 6.35
CA ASP A 224 6.49 -21.29 4.97
C ASP A 224 4.95 -21.33 4.92
N LEU A 225 4.37 -20.32 4.32
CA LEU A 225 2.91 -20.18 4.26
C LEU A 225 2.28 -21.26 3.39
N ASP A 226 1.23 -21.87 3.90
CA ASP A 226 0.31 -22.64 3.07
C ASP A 226 -0.18 -21.82 1.87
N LYS A 227 -0.45 -22.51 0.75
CA LYS A 227 -0.88 -21.88 -0.51
C LYS A 227 -2.11 -20.98 -0.34
N ARG A 228 -3.08 -21.36 0.49
CA ARG A 228 -4.30 -20.59 0.75
C ARG A 228 -3.96 -19.25 1.44
N TYR A 229 -3.06 -19.28 2.42
CA TYR A 229 -2.61 -18.09 3.15
C TYR A 229 -1.80 -17.15 2.24
N ALA A 230 -0.89 -17.71 1.44
CA ALA A 230 -0.12 -16.93 0.47
C ALA A 230 -1.03 -16.27 -0.58
N GLN A 231 -2.01 -17.00 -1.11
CA GLN A 231 -3.00 -16.47 -2.06
C GLN A 231 -3.86 -15.37 -1.44
N ALA A 232 -4.32 -15.54 -0.20
CA ALA A 232 -5.09 -14.53 0.53
C ALA A 232 -4.29 -13.24 0.72
N ALA A 233 -3.00 -13.34 1.11
CA ALA A 233 -2.12 -12.19 1.27
C ALA A 233 -1.92 -11.43 -0.06
N VAL A 234 -1.66 -12.14 -1.15
CA VAL A 234 -1.49 -11.55 -2.49
C VAL A 234 -2.79 -10.91 -2.97
N ALA A 235 -3.92 -11.57 -2.80
CA ALA A 235 -5.24 -11.04 -3.17
C ALA A 235 -5.56 -9.75 -2.38
N ALA A 236 -5.27 -9.74 -1.08
CA ALA A 236 -5.47 -8.57 -0.23
C ALA A 236 -4.61 -7.38 -0.67
N ALA A 237 -3.32 -7.58 -0.94
CA ALA A 237 -2.43 -6.54 -1.47
C ALA A 237 -2.95 -5.99 -2.81
N LYS A 238 -3.41 -6.88 -3.71
CA LYS A 238 -3.97 -6.52 -5.01
C LYS A 238 -5.25 -5.69 -4.89
N VAL A 239 -6.15 -6.04 -3.98
CA VAL A 239 -7.41 -5.28 -3.73
C VAL A 239 -7.11 -3.87 -3.27
N MET A 240 -6.09 -3.69 -2.42
CA MET A 240 -5.64 -2.35 -2.00
C MET A 240 -4.93 -1.58 -3.12
N GLY A 241 -4.43 -2.26 -4.14
CA GLY A 241 -3.58 -1.68 -5.18
C GLY A 241 -2.12 -1.53 -4.75
N LEU A 242 -1.68 -2.31 -3.77
CA LEU A 242 -0.33 -2.26 -3.23
C LEU A 242 0.61 -3.20 -3.98
N GLU A 243 1.70 -2.67 -4.48
CA GLU A 243 2.80 -3.43 -5.07
C GLU A 243 3.77 -3.98 -3.99
N VAL A 244 3.86 -3.26 -2.86
CA VAL A 244 4.60 -3.69 -1.66
C VAL A 244 3.64 -3.61 -0.47
N ALA A 245 3.43 -4.71 0.22
CA ALA A 245 2.53 -4.78 1.36
C ALA A 245 3.06 -5.72 2.45
N GLY A 246 2.83 -5.34 3.70
CA GLY A 246 2.83 -6.25 4.83
C GLY A 246 1.41 -6.64 5.13
N VAL A 247 1.08 -7.91 4.98
CA VAL A 247 -0.25 -8.45 5.25
C VAL A 247 -0.21 -9.28 6.52
N ASP A 248 -1.04 -8.91 7.48
CA ASP A 248 -1.21 -9.62 8.73
C ASP A 248 -2.46 -10.51 8.64
N LEU A 249 -2.30 -11.79 8.94
CA LEU A 249 -3.34 -12.81 8.85
C LEU A 249 -3.48 -13.53 10.17
N LEU A 250 -4.73 -13.86 10.52
CA LEU A 250 -5.05 -14.79 11.60
C LEU A 250 -5.39 -16.16 11.04
N GLU A 251 -5.01 -17.18 11.78
CA GLU A 251 -5.42 -18.55 11.53
C GLU A 251 -6.82 -18.76 12.13
N GLY A 252 -7.85 -18.67 11.32
CA GLY A 252 -9.22 -18.92 11.72
C GLY A 252 -9.65 -20.35 11.42
N LYS A 253 -10.77 -20.78 12.00
CA LYS A 253 -11.35 -22.14 11.86
C LYS A 253 -11.56 -22.57 10.41
N SER A 254 -11.96 -21.65 9.53
CA SER A 254 -12.23 -21.92 8.10
C SER A 254 -11.06 -21.58 7.19
N GLY A 255 -9.97 -21.04 7.71
CA GLY A 255 -8.79 -20.60 6.95
C GLY A 255 -8.29 -19.21 7.30
N PRO A 256 -7.51 -18.57 6.39
CA PRO A 256 -6.90 -17.27 6.65
C PRO A 256 -7.94 -16.16 6.76
N LYS A 257 -7.85 -15.34 7.82
CA LYS A 257 -8.58 -14.08 7.96
C LYS A 257 -7.60 -12.92 7.90
N ILE A 258 -7.81 -11.97 6.98
CA ILE A 258 -6.94 -10.79 6.87
C ILE A 258 -7.25 -9.84 8.03
N LEU A 259 -6.23 -9.56 8.84
CA LEU A 259 -6.33 -8.68 9.99
C LEU A 259 -6.00 -7.23 9.65
N GLU A 260 -4.91 -7.02 8.90
CA GLU A 260 -4.41 -5.69 8.55
C GLU A 260 -3.53 -5.74 7.29
N ILE A 261 -3.50 -4.64 6.53
CA ILE A 261 -2.63 -4.49 5.37
C ILE A 261 -1.84 -3.19 5.49
N ASN A 262 -0.52 -3.31 5.52
CA ASN A 262 0.41 -2.21 5.73
C ASN A 262 1.12 -1.83 4.42
N SER A 263 0.92 -0.58 3.96
CA SER A 263 1.57 -0.06 2.73
C SER A 263 3.06 0.25 2.89
N SER A 264 3.54 0.36 4.11
CA SER A 264 4.95 0.64 4.43
C SER A 264 5.43 -0.29 5.56
N PRO A 265 5.51 -1.62 5.30
CA PRO A 265 5.84 -2.58 6.34
C PRO A 265 7.23 -2.35 6.91
N GLY A 266 7.39 -2.56 8.23
CA GLY A 266 8.71 -2.65 8.86
C GLY A 266 9.45 -3.88 8.35
N LEU A 267 10.72 -3.73 8.01
CA LEU A 267 11.54 -4.83 7.45
C LEU A 267 12.36 -5.55 8.52
N GLU A 268 12.68 -4.90 9.64
CA GLU A 268 13.59 -5.42 10.65
C GLU A 268 13.17 -6.79 11.19
N GLY A 269 11.97 -6.90 11.71
CA GLY A 269 11.49 -8.14 12.33
C GLY A 269 11.45 -9.31 11.35
N ILE A 270 11.02 -9.07 10.12
CA ILE A 270 10.89 -10.14 9.14
C ILE A 270 12.24 -10.52 8.51
N GLU A 271 13.14 -9.57 8.23
CA GLU A 271 14.50 -9.89 7.73
C GLU A 271 15.29 -10.65 8.80
N ARG A 272 15.17 -10.28 10.09
CA ARG A 272 15.79 -11.01 11.20
C ARG A 272 15.24 -12.43 11.36
N ALA A 273 13.91 -12.58 11.30
CA ALA A 273 13.26 -13.88 11.48
C ALA A 273 13.49 -14.85 10.31
N THR A 274 13.67 -14.34 9.09
CA THR A 274 13.67 -15.16 7.88
C THR A 274 15.02 -15.20 7.17
N SER A 275 15.94 -14.29 7.47
CA SER A 275 17.19 -14.05 6.74
C SER A 275 17.00 -13.74 5.25
N VAL A 276 15.80 -13.32 4.85
CA VAL A 276 15.47 -12.95 3.47
C VAL A 276 15.75 -11.47 3.24
N ASP A 277 16.46 -11.12 2.17
CA ASP A 277 16.68 -9.72 1.75
C ASP A 277 15.40 -9.14 1.12
N VAL A 278 14.50 -8.70 1.98
CA VAL A 278 13.23 -8.09 1.58
C VAL A 278 13.46 -6.73 0.92
N ALA A 279 14.41 -5.94 1.41
CA ALA A 279 14.77 -4.67 0.82
C ALA A 279 15.27 -4.85 -0.62
N GLY A 280 16.16 -5.83 -0.87
CA GLY A 280 16.59 -6.16 -2.22
C GLY A 280 15.48 -6.62 -3.14
N ALA A 281 14.52 -7.40 -2.63
CA ALA A 281 13.34 -7.80 -3.39
C ALA A 281 12.46 -6.60 -3.81
N ILE A 282 12.30 -5.59 -2.93
CA ILE A 282 11.58 -4.35 -3.22
C ILE A 282 12.30 -3.54 -4.31
N ILE A 283 13.62 -3.36 -4.21
CA ILE A 283 14.40 -2.62 -5.22
C ILE A 283 14.36 -3.33 -6.57
N ALA A 284 14.54 -4.65 -6.60
CA ALA A 284 14.43 -5.44 -7.83
C ALA A 284 13.02 -5.34 -8.45
N HIS A 285 11.97 -5.19 -7.65
CA HIS A 285 10.63 -4.93 -8.16
C HIS A 285 10.50 -3.51 -8.72
N ALA A 286 11.07 -2.50 -8.07
CA ALA A 286 11.11 -1.13 -8.55
C ALA A 286 11.76 -1.04 -9.95
N GLU A 287 12.87 -1.73 -10.17
CA GLU A 287 13.52 -1.83 -11.49
C GLU A 287 12.58 -2.42 -12.56
N ARG A 288 11.93 -3.54 -12.24
CA ARG A 288 10.97 -4.17 -13.15
C ARG A 288 9.79 -3.27 -13.49
N LEU A 289 9.30 -2.50 -12.54
CA LEU A 289 8.21 -1.55 -12.71
C LEU A 289 8.60 -0.44 -13.69
N LEU A 290 9.79 0.14 -13.55
CA LEU A 290 10.31 1.15 -14.46
C LEU A 290 10.51 0.61 -15.87
N LEU A 291 11.13 -0.56 -16.01
CA LEU A 291 11.32 -1.21 -17.32
C LEU A 291 10.00 -1.45 -18.05
N ARG A 292 8.96 -1.90 -17.34
CA ARG A 292 7.61 -2.09 -17.92
C ARG A 292 7.01 -0.76 -18.37
N ARG A 293 7.22 0.32 -17.59
CA ARG A 293 6.68 1.64 -17.91
C ARG A 293 7.36 2.24 -19.12
N THR A 294 8.68 2.13 -19.23
CA THR A 294 9.45 2.58 -20.41
C THR A 294 9.00 1.84 -21.67
N ARG A 295 8.87 0.50 -21.62
CA ARG A 295 8.38 -0.29 -22.77
C ARG A 295 6.97 0.11 -23.19
N ARG A 296 6.08 0.40 -22.24
CA ARG A 296 4.71 0.86 -22.55
C ARG A 296 4.69 2.24 -23.17
N LYS A 297 5.58 3.14 -22.74
CA LYS A 297 5.71 4.49 -23.32
C LYS A 297 6.21 4.39 -24.76
N ASN A 298 7.32 3.69 -24.99
CA ASN A 298 7.88 3.51 -26.32
C ASN A 298 6.85 2.92 -27.31
N ARG A 299 6.10 1.89 -26.88
CA ARG A 299 5.06 1.29 -27.71
C ARG A 299 3.92 2.27 -28.04
N LYS A 300 3.55 3.15 -27.12
CA LYS A 300 2.55 4.20 -27.41
C LYS A 300 3.08 5.22 -28.39
N ASP A 301 4.33 5.64 -28.22
CA ASP A 301 4.97 6.62 -29.09
C ASP A 301 5.10 6.06 -30.53
N GLU A 302 5.46 4.78 -30.68
CA GLU A 302 5.51 4.06 -31.97
C GLU A 302 4.13 3.99 -32.65
N VAL A 303 3.06 3.71 -31.90
CA VAL A 303 1.69 3.69 -32.42
C VAL A 303 1.27 5.07 -32.91
N ILE A 304 1.50 6.12 -32.11
CA ILE A 304 1.16 7.51 -32.46
C ILE A 304 1.94 7.94 -33.69
N GLU A 305 3.21 7.59 -33.80
CA GLU A 305 4.04 7.91 -34.95
C GLU A 305 3.57 7.15 -36.21
N GLY A 306 3.19 5.88 -36.06
CA GLY A 306 2.58 5.09 -37.13
C GLY A 306 1.27 5.69 -37.65
N GLU A 307 0.38 6.11 -36.74
CA GLU A 307 -0.87 6.80 -37.12
C GLU A 307 -0.60 8.14 -37.83
N ARG A 308 0.35 8.95 -37.33
CA ARG A 308 0.76 10.21 -37.99
C ARG A 308 1.32 9.97 -39.40
N ARG A 309 2.14 8.91 -39.61
CA ARG A 309 2.64 8.53 -40.94
C ARG A 309 1.50 8.12 -41.87
N THR A 310 0.56 7.32 -41.35
CA THR A 310 -0.60 6.88 -42.14
C THR A 310 -1.51 8.06 -42.52
N THR A 311 -1.73 9.01 -41.63
CA THR A 311 -2.50 10.23 -41.91
C THR A 311 -1.80 11.09 -42.97
N ARG A 312 -0.50 11.33 -42.83
CA ARG A 312 0.28 12.06 -43.86
C ARG A 312 0.24 11.37 -45.24
N MET A 313 0.34 10.04 -45.27
CA MET A 313 0.17 9.28 -46.52
C MET A 313 -1.22 9.46 -47.14
N ARG A 314 -2.28 9.42 -46.32
CA ARG A 314 -3.65 9.66 -46.82
C ARG A 314 -3.85 11.09 -47.32
N GLU A 315 -3.30 12.10 -46.65
CA GLU A 315 -3.35 13.50 -47.08
C GLU A 315 -2.56 13.74 -48.38
N SER A 316 -1.46 13.01 -48.60
CA SER A 316 -0.69 13.09 -49.85
C SER A 316 -1.38 12.43 -51.06
N LEU A 317 -2.44 11.65 -50.81
CA LEU A 317 -3.25 10.98 -51.84
C LEU A 317 -4.54 11.76 -52.20
N ILE A 318 -4.65 13.05 -51.82
CA ILE A 318 -5.80 13.87 -52.19
C ILE A 318 -5.77 14.11 -53.71
N PRO A 319 -6.83 13.74 -54.45
CA PRO A 319 -6.85 13.95 -55.91
C PRO A 319 -6.92 15.45 -56.23
N ILE A 320 -6.01 15.90 -57.09
CA ILE A 320 -6.05 17.27 -57.63
C ILE A 320 -7.17 17.35 -58.66
N PRO A 321 -8.13 18.27 -58.53
CA PRO A 321 -9.15 18.45 -59.56
C PRO A 321 -8.49 19.00 -60.83
N VAL A 322 -8.53 18.24 -61.92
CA VAL A 322 -8.11 18.71 -63.24
C VAL A 322 -9.33 19.35 -63.88
N ALA A 323 -9.17 20.58 -64.34
CA ALA A 323 -10.18 21.25 -65.20
C ALA A 323 -10.39 20.41 -66.45
N GLY A 324 -11.56 19.74 -66.56
CA GLY A 324 -11.86 18.87 -67.69
C GLY A 324 -12.39 17.48 -67.34
N GLY A 325 -12.76 17.20 -66.13
CA GLY A 325 -13.64 16.06 -65.77
C GLY A 325 -13.01 14.66 -65.63
N LYS A 326 -11.68 14.50 -65.68
CA LYS A 326 -11.05 13.22 -65.33
C LYS A 326 -10.14 13.36 -64.14
N ARG A 327 -10.40 12.58 -63.05
CA ARG A 327 -9.56 12.50 -61.86
C ARG A 327 -8.33 11.62 -62.11
N VAL A 328 -7.14 12.17 -61.97
CA VAL A 328 -5.87 11.42 -62.04
C VAL A 328 -5.23 11.44 -60.66
N ASN A 329 -4.93 10.27 -60.12
CA ASN A 329 -4.17 10.14 -58.88
C ASN A 329 -2.67 10.33 -59.19
N LEU A 330 -2.11 11.47 -58.81
CA LEU A 330 -0.67 11.72 -58.85
C LEU A 330 -0.07 11.61 -57.43
N VAL A 331 0.85 10.69 -57.27
CA VAL A 331 1.70 10.59 -56.05
C VAL A 331 2.73 11.72 -56.18
N ARG A 332 2.71 12.69 -55.25
CA ARG A 332 3.81 13.66 -55.12
C ARG A 332 4.96 12.95 -54.38
N GLY A 333 6.03 12.71 -55.09
CA GLY A 333 7.28 12.24 -54.54
C GLY A 333 8.02 13.31 -53.76
N ALA A 334 8.73 12.80 -52.71
CA ALA A 334 9.77 13.35 -51.85
C ALA A 334 9.43 14.55 -51.01
#